data_7234beb1723faae14bee31797d27fae5
#
_entry.id   7234beb1723faae14bee31797d27fae5
#
_cell.length_a   1.000
_cell.length_b   1.000
_cell.length_c   1.000
_cell.angle_alpha   90.00
_cell.angle_beta   90.00
_cell.angle_gamma   90.00
#
_symmetry.space_group_name_H-M   'P 1'
#
loop_
_entity.id
_entity.type
_entity.pdbx_description
1 polymer ?
#
loop_
_entity_poly.entity_id
_entity_poly.type
_entity_poly.pdbx_seq_one_letter_code
_entity_poly.pdbx_strand_id
1 'polypeptide(L)'
;MGDLIFDDGFRANVGIVIFNQKLQVFFAKRRYQSGWQFPQGGIQLGESPKKAMFRELLEENGLDKKSVEIIYVSDHWYEYRIPKKSIRKATNGTTVIGQRQKWFLLKLKGQSSNISLSASPEQ
;
A
#
# COMPACT_ATOMS: atom_id res chain seq x y z
N MET A 1 14.36 -5.12 -8.62
CA MET A 1 13.18 -5.47 -9.44
C MET A 1 12.34 -4.24 -9.67
N GLY A 2 11.74 -4.13 -10.83
CA GLY A 2 10.96 -2.95 -11.16
C GLY A 2 9.52 -3.03 -10.70
N ASP A 3 8.86 -1.90 -10.78
CA ASP A 3 7.43 -1.82 -10.50
C ASP A 3 6.62 -2.54 -11.57
N LEU A 4 5.49 -3.09 -11.16
CA LEU A 4 4.52 -3.64 -12.09
C LEU A 4 3.68 -2.48 -12.64
N ILE A 5 3.84 -2.23 -13.94
CA ILE A 5 3.08 -1.20 -14.63
C ILE A 5 2.32 -1.89 -15.77
N PHE A 6 1.00 -1.70 -15.76
CA PHE A 6 0.16 -2.31 -16.80
C PHE A 6 0.36 -1.58 -18.14
N ASP A 7 0.00 -2.26 -19.23
CA ASP A 7 0.22 -1.74 -20.58
C ASP A 7 -0.43 -0.37 -20.83
N ASP A 8 -1.51 -0.08 -20.11
CA ASP A 8 -2.22 1.18 -20.24
C ASP A 8 -1.64 2.30 -19.38
N GLY A 9 -0.53 2.06 -18.69
CA GLY A 9 0.17 3.08 -17.93
C GLY A 9 -0.23 3.19 -16.46
N PHE A 10 -1.11 2.33 -15.97
CA PHE A 10 -1.45 2.30 -14.56
C PHE A 10 -0.45 1.47 -13.79
N ARG A 11 0.06 2.01 -12.68
CA ARG A 11 0.98 1.31 -11.79
C ARG A 11 0.20 0.49 -10.79
N ALA A 12 0.57 -0.77 -10.62
CA ALA A 12 -0.09 -1.65 -9.65
C ALA A 12 0.33 -1.27 -8.23
N ASN A 13 -0.64 -1.28 -7.31
CA ASN A 13 -0.44 -0.81 -5.95
C ASN A 13 -1.36 -1.58 -5.01
N VAL A 14 -0.95 -1.72 -3.74
CA VAL A 14 -1.81 -2.27 -2.70
C VAL A 14 -2.12 -1.18 -1.69
N GLY A 15 -3.38 -1.14 -1.27
CA GLY A 15 -3.79 -0.28 -0.16
C GLY A 15 -4.14 -1.17 1.02
N ILE A 16 -3.82 -0.72 2.22
CA ILE A 16 -3.97 -1.52 3.43
C ILE A 16 -4.77 -0.76 4.46
N VAL A 17 -5.88 -1.35 4.91
CA VAL A 17 -6.67 -0.82 6.02
C VAL A 17 -6.48 -1.77 7.19
N ILE A 18 -5.95 -1.27 8.29
CA ILE A 18 -5.67 -2.07 9.49
C ILE A 18 -6.55 -1.58 10.62
N PHE A 19 -7.24 -2.49 11.29
CA PHE A 19 -8.01 -2.14 12.46
C PHE A 19 -7.68 -3.09 13.63
N ASN A 20 -7.88 -2.60 14.85
CA ASN A 20 -7.62 -3.38 16.04
C ASN A 20 -8.93 -3.89 16.65
N GLN A 21 -8.83 -4.56 17.79
CA GLN A 21 -10.00 -5.12 18.48
C GLN A 21 -11.01 -4.06 18.92
N LYS A 22 -10.55 -2.83 19.08
CA LYS A 22 -11.44 -1.71 19.46
C LYS A 22 -12.00 -0.99 18.25
N LEU A 23 -11.81 -1.55 17.06
CA LEU A 23 -12.25 -0.98 15.79
C LEU A 23 -11.61 0.37 15.47
N GLN A 24 -10.44 0.61 16.02
CA GLN A 24 -9.63 1.78 15.65
C GLN A 24 -8.87 1.47 14.38
N VAL A 25 -8.85 2.41 13.46
CA VAL A 25 -8.22 2.28 12.16
C VAL A 25 -6.91 3.04 12.15
N PHE A 26 -5.89 2.48 11.52
CA PHE A 26 -4.57 3.07 11.51
C PHE A 26 -4.31 3.84 10.22
N PHE A 27 -3.83 5.07 10.38
CA PHE A 27 -3.42 5.94 9.28
C PHE A 27 -1.95 6.31 9.47
N ALA A 28 -1.27 6.53 8.36
CA ALA A 28 0.09 7.05 8.38
C ALA A 28 0.09 8.50 7.95
N LYS A 29 0.89 9.32 8.62
CA LYS A 29 1.04 10.71 8.23
C LYS A 29 1.94 10.79 7.00
N ARG A 30 1.53 11.58 6.02
CA ARG A 30 2.30 11.77 4.80
C ARG A 30 3.54 12.59 5.11
N ARG A 31 4.69 12.12 4.64
CA ARG A 31 5.97 12.72 5.01
C ARG A 31 6.18 14.12 4.44
N TYR A 32 5.90 14.28 3.16
CA TYR A 32 6.19 15.53 2.44
C TYR A 32 4.96 16.32 2.07
N GLN A 33 3.80 15.90 2.53
CA GLN A 33 2.54 16.54 2.23
C GLN A 33 1.71 16.57 3.49
N SER A 34 0.79 17.52 3.56
CA SER A 34 -0.14 17.54 4.68
C SER A 34 -1.15 16.39 4.55
N GLY A 35 -1.66 15.94 5.69
CA GLY A 35 -2.70 14.94 5.73
C GLY A 35 -2.22 13.56 6.13
N TRP A 36 -3.18 12.65 6.17
CA TRP A 36 -2.99 11.27 6.56
C TRP A 36 -3.46 10.35 5.43
N GLN A 37 -2.89 9.18 5.35
CA GLN A 37 -3.30 8.20 4.35
C GLN A 37 -3.23 6.79 4.94
N PHE A 38 -3.97 5.88 4.34
CA PHE A 38 -3.80 4.47 4.64
C PHE A 38 -2.43 4.00 4.14
N PRO A 39 -1.80 3.03 4.83
CA PRO A 39 -0.59 2.41 4.28
C PRO A 39 -0.83 1.90 2.87
N GLN A 40 0.16 2.09 2.01
CA GLN A 40 0.06 1.63 0.63
C GLN A 40 1.46 1.48 0.04
N GLY A 41 1.56 0.72 -1.02
CA GLY A 41 2.84 0.54 -1.68
C GLY A 41 2.69 -0.13 -3.03
N GLY A 42 3.73 -0.03 -3.85
CA GLY A 42 3.74 -0.59 -5.20
C GLY A 42 3.92 -2.10 -5.20
N ILE A 43 3.30 -2.74 -6.18
CA ILE A 43 3.51 -4.16 -6.46
C ILE A 43 4.68 -4.25 -7.43
N GLN A 44 5.60 -5.16 -7.17
CA GLN A 44 6.76 -5.38 -8.02
C GLN A 44 6.48 -6.44 -9.07
N LEU A 45 7.25 -6.40 -10.15
CA LEU A 45 7.16 -7.43 -11.19
C LEU A 45 7.34 -8.82 -10.58
N GLY A 46 6.47 -9.74 -10.94
CA GLY A 46 6.51 -11.10 -10.43
C GLY A 46 5.93 -11.31 -9.07
N GLU A 47 5.45 -10.25 -8.43
CA GLU A 47 4.88 -10.30 -7.09
C GLU A 47 3.37 -10.34 -7.15
N SER A 48 2.74 -11.20 -6.34
CA SER A 48 1.27 -11.16 -6.23
C SER A 48 0.86 -9.99 -5.35
N PRO A 49 -0.40 -9.51 -5.48
CA PRO A 49 -0.88 -8.46 -4.57
C PRO A 49 -0.73 -8.83 -3.10
N LYS A 50 -0.99 -10.09 -2.74
CA LYS A 50 -0.88 -10.55 -1.35
C LYS A 50 0.56 -10.49 -0.86
N LYS A 51 1.52 -10.91 -1.69
CA LYS A 51 2.94 -10.83 -1.33
C LYS A 51 3.38 -9.38 -1.17
N ALA A 52 2.93 -8.53 -2.08
CA ALA A 52 3.23 -7.10 -2.00
C ALA A 52 2.68 -6.49 -0.71
N MET A 53 1.44 -6.86 -0.36
CA MET A 53 0.81 -6.36 0.86
C MET A 53 1.62 -6.74 2.09
N PHE A 54 2.02 -8.02 2.21
CA PHE A 54 2.80 -8.45 3.37
C PHE A 54 4.19 -7.82 3.40
N ARG A 55 4.82 -7.66 2.24
CA ARG A 55 6.12 -7.00 2.17
C ARG A 55 6.03 -5.54 2.63
N GLU A 56 5.05 -4.81 2.10
CA GLU A 56 4.85 -3.41 2.48
C GLU A 56 4.49 -3.28 3.95
N LEU A 57 3.66 -4.18 4.46
CA LEU A 57 3.25 -4.18 5.86
C LEU A 57 4.47 -4.31 6.77
N LEU A 58 5.39 -5.19 6.44
CA LEU A 58 6.61 -5.37 7.20
C LEU A 58 7.54 -4.15 7.09
N GLU A 59 7.75 -3.67 5.87
CA GLU A 59 8.65 -2.54 5.62
C GLU A 59 8.14 -1.24 6.24
N GLU A 60 6.84 -0.98 6.13
CA GLU A 60 6.27 0.30 6.53
C GLU A 60 5.82 0.33 7.99
N ASN A 61 5.32 -0.78 8.51
CA ASN A 61 4.70 -0.83 9.82
C ASN A 61 5.36 -1.81 10.78
N GLY A 62 6.32 -2.61 10.31
CA GLY A 62 6.99 -3.59 11.15
C GLY A 62 6.14 -4.78 11.54
N LEU A 63 5.04 -5.02 10.85
CA LEU A 63 4.14 -6.12 11.14
C LEU A 63 4.41 -7.30 10.21
N ASP A 64 4.48 -8.51 10.76
CA ASP A 64 4.62 -9.72 9.96
C ASP A 64 3.25 -10.40 9.77
N LYS A 65 3.26 -11.49 8.99
CA LYS A 65 2.03 -12.23 8.68
C LYS A 65 1.28 -12.69 9.91
N LYS A 66 2.00 -13.00 10.98
CA LYS A 66 1.41 -13.55 12.20
C LYS A 66 0.68 -12.49 13.00
N SER A 67 0.96 -11.23 12.74
CA SER A 67 0.39 -10.12 13.49
C SER A 67 -0.98 -9.70 12.99
N VAL A 68 -1.40 -10.18 11.84
CA VAL A 68 -2.64 -9.73 11.20
C VAL A 68 -3.45 -10.90 10.64
N GLU A 69 -4.73 -10.65 10.51
CA GLU A 69 -5.66 -11.57 9.85
C GLU A 69 -6.29 -10.85 8.68
N ILE A 70 -6.27 -11.46 7.49
CA ILE A 70 -6.92 -10.86 6.33
C ILE A 70 -8.42 -11.08 6.46
N ILE A 71 -9.18 -9.98 6.59
CA ILE A 71 -10.63 -10.03 6.71
C ILE A 71 -11.27 -9.94 5.33
N TYR A 72 -10.73 -9.11 4.45
CA TYR A 72 -11.31 -8.90 3.14
C TYR A 72 -10.24 -8.43 2.16
N VAL A 73 -10.37 -8.87 0.91
CA VAL A 73 -9.55 -8.39 -0.20
C VAL A 73 -10.52 -7.89 -1.26
N SER A 74 -10.28 -6.72 -1.80
CA SER A 74 -11.18 -6.17 -2.80
C SER A 74 -11.25 -7.07 -4.03
N ASP A 75 -12.45 -7.25 -4.57
CA ASP A 75 -12.66 -8.05 -5.78
C ASP A 75 -12.17 -7.33 -7.02
N HIS A 76 -12.18 -6.02 -6.96
CA HIS A 76 -11.85 -5.17 -8.09
C HIS A 76 -10.58 -4.39 -7.81
N TRP A 77 -9.93 -3.95 -8.90
CA TRP A 77 -8.87 -2.97 -8.85
C TRP A 77 -9.52 -1.60 -8.92
N TYR A 78 -9.14 -0.71 -8.00
CA TYR A 78 -9.64 0.66 -7.98
C TYR A 78 -8.61 1.57 -8.64
N GLU A 79 -9.05 2.39 -9.60
CA GLU A 79 -8.17 3.21 -10.39
C GLU A 79 -8.34 4.67 -10.06
N TYR A 80 -7.22 5.39 -10.05
CA TYR A 80 -7.28 6.84 -10.09
C TYR A 80 -6.14 7.36 -10.97
N ARG A 81 -6.38 8.51 -11.59
CA ARG A 81 -5.39 9.11 -12.46
C ARG A 81 -4.58 10.14 -11.72
N ILE A 82 -3.29 10.20 -12.05
CA ILE A 82 -2.41 11.24 -11.56
C ILE A 82 -2.69 12.51 -12.36
N PRO A 83 -2.76 13.69 -11.70
CA PRO A 83 -2.90 14.95 -12.45
C PRO A 83 -1.80 15.08 -13.49
N LYS A 84 -2.12 15.62 -14.65
CA LYS A 84 -1.17 15.72 -15.77
C LYS A 84 0.14 16.36 -15.37
N LYS A 85 0.09 17.40 -14.54
CA LYS A 85 1.29 18.12 -14.09
C LYS A 85 2.20 17.27 -13.21
N SER A 86 1.68 16.16 -12.67
CA SER A 86 2.44 15.28 -11.79
C SER A 86 2.90 14.01 -12.47
N ILE A 87 2.61 13.83 -13.76
CA ILE A 87 3.01 12.63 -14.48
C ILE A 87 4.51 12.63 -14.69
N ARG A 88 5.13 11.49 -14.38
CA ARG A 88 6.57 11.25 -14.54
C ARG A 88 6.77 9.98 -15.32
N LYS A 89 7.91 9.90 -16.04
CA LYS A 89 8.32 8.64 -16.63
C LYS A 89 8.89 7.75 -15.55
N ALA A 90 8.56 6.47 -15.60
CA ALA A 90 9.19 5.47 -14.74
C ALA A 90 10.66 5.27 -15.18
N THR A 91 11.46 4.63 -14.31
CA THR A 91 12.86 4.41 -14.59
C THR A 91 13.09 3.58 -15.86
N ASN A 92 12.13 2.75 -16.24
CA ASN A 92 12.20 1.94 -17.45
C ASN A 92 11.73 2.69 -18.70
N GLY A 93 11.43 3.99 -18.58
CA GLY A 93 10.96 4.80 -19.70
C GLY A 93 9.46 4.79 -19.89
N THR A 94 8.72 3.99 -19.14
CA THR A 94 7.25 3.94 -19.22
C THR A 94 6.64 5.11 -18.48
N THR A 95 5.67 5.76 -19.11
CA THR A 95 4.94 6.86 -18.46
C THR A 95 3.86 6.29 -17.56
N VAL A 96 3.84 6.71 -16.30
CA VAL A 96 2.82 6.31 -15.33
C VAL A 96 1.75 7.39 -15.29
N ILE A 97 0.51 7.03 -15.62
CA ILE A 97 -0.60 7.96 -15.70
C ILE A 97 -1.57 7.86 -14.53
N GLY A 98 -1.42 6.84 -13.70
CA GLY A 98 -2.29 6.64 -12.55
C GLY A 98 -1.89 5.42 -11.77
N GLN A 99 -2.71 5.08 -10.80
CA GLN A 99 -2.51 3.88 -10.00
C GLN A 99 -3.76 3.00 -10.07
N ARG A 100 -3.52 1.70 -10.01
CA ARG A 100 -4.57 0.68 -9.96
C ARG A 100 -4.33 -0.11 -8.69
N GLN A 101 -5.29 -0.05 -7.77
CA GLN A 101 -5.09 -0.51 -6.40
C GLN A 101 -5.95 -1.71 -6.05
N LYS A 102 -5.31 -2.67 -5.38
CA LYS A 102 -5.98 -3.79 -4.72
C LYS A 102 -5.98 -3.49 -3.22
N TRP A 103 -7.14 -3.53 -2.59
CA TRP A 103 -7.28 -3.16 -1.18
C TRP A 103 -7.43 -4.37 -0.27
N PHE A 104 -6.76 -4.31 0.87
CA PHE A 104 -6.78 -5.35 1.89
C PHE A 104 -7.28 -4.77 3.20
N LEU A 105 -8.23 -5.45 3.82
CA LEU A 105 -8.70 -5.11 5.16
C LEU A 105 -8.12 -6.14 6.12
N LEU A 106 -7.32 -5.67 7.07
CA LEU A 106 -6.59 -6.52 8.01
C LEU A 106 -7.03 -6.22 9.42
N LYS A 107 -7.21 -7.27 10.21
CA LYS A 107 -7.42 -7.15 11.65
C LYS A 107 -6.11 -7.41 12.35
N LEU A 108 -5.72 -6.50 13.23
CA LEU A 108 -4.51 -6.64 14.03
C LEU A 108 -4.76 -7.66 15.13
N LYS A 109 -3.89 -8.66 15.22
CA LYS A 109 -3.88 -9.61 16.33
C LYS A 109 -2.97 -9.04 17.40
N GLY A 110 -3.45 -8.97 18.61
CA GLY A 110 -2.65 -8.43 19.70
C GLY A 110 -2.79 -6.94 19.83
N GLN A 111 -1.77 -6.31 20.40
CA GLN A 111 -1.84 -4.91 20.81
C GLN A 111 -1.35 -3.98 19.74
N SER A 112 -1.92 -2.78 19.68
CA SER A 112 -1.52 -1.77 18.72
C SER A 112 -0.06 -1.34 18.88
N SER A 113 0.55 -1.59 20.04
CA SER A 113 1.96 -1.31 20.25
C SER A 113 2.89 -2.13 19.35
N ASN A 114 2.37 -3.18 18.71
CA ASN A 114 3.14 -3.95 17.75
C ASN A 114 3.38 -3.22 16.44
N ILE A 115 2.63 -2.15 16.20
CA ILE A 115 2.76 -1.37 14.96
C ILE A 115 3.85 -0.32 15.14
N SER A 116 4.77 -0.29 14.17
CA SER A 116 5.79 0.75 14.11
C SER A 116 5.49 1.68 12.94
N LEU A 117 5.14 2.93 13.25
CA LEU A 117 4.91 3.94 12.22
C LEU A 117 6.21 4.58 11.76
N SER A 118 7.32 4.26 12.41
CA SER A 118 8.63 4.77 12.04
C SER A 118 9.48 3.77 11.28
N ALA A 119 8.92 2.61 10.92
CA ALA A 119 9.66 1.60 10.17
C ALA A 119 10.07 2.12 8.78
N SER A 120 9.29 3.04 8.22
CA SER A 120 9.60 3.67 6.96
C SER A 120 9.57 5.19 7.12
N PRO A 121 10.56 5.91 6.57
CA PRO A 121 10.53 7.36 6.63
C PRO A 121 9.43 7.98 5.77
N GLU A 122 8.78 7.21 4.94
CA GLU A 122 7.67 7.70 4.11
C GLU A 122 6.32 7.65 4.81
N GLN A 123 6.28 6.99 5.93
CA GLN A 123 5.10 6.90 6.76
C GLN A 123 5.13 7.93 7.87
#